data_017d6cd5ef9b9070542c0a1dcc53e4c2
#
_entry.id   017d6cd5ef9b9070542c0a1dcc53e4c2
#
_cell.length_a   1.000
_cell.length_b   1.000
_cell.length_c   1.000
_cell.angle_alpha   90.00
_cell.angle_beta   90.00
_cell.angle_gamma   90.00
#
_symmetry.space_group_name_H-M   'P 1'
#
loop_
_entity.id
_entity.type
_entity.pdbx_description
1 polymer ?
#
loop_
_entity_poly.entity_id
_entity_poly.type
_entity_poly.pdbx_seq_one_letter_code
_entity_poly.pdbx_strand_id
1 'polypeptide(L)'
;MEFKYDVIVIGAGHAGCEAATAAANLGSKTCLITMDMNKIGQMSCNPAVGGIAKGQIVREVDALGGYMGLVTDQTAIQFRILNRSKGPAMWSPRAQCDRNKFIWAWREILENIPNLHIWQDTVREILVENGEVAGLTTLLDVTFRAKCIVLTAGTFLNGLMHVGRTKLAGGRMAEPASYKLTESIARHGIEYGRMKTGTPVRIDGRSVHYEYMETQDGECDFHKFSFLDTSVRHLKQLPCWTCFTNEEVHRVLREGLPDSPLFNGQIQSIGPRYCPSIETKIVTFPDKEQHQLFLEPEGETTQELYLNGFSSSLPMNIQIEALKKVPAFKDLVIYRPGYAIEYDYFDPTQLKHTLETKKIKNLFFAGQVNGTTGYEEAAGQGIIAGINAHINCHGGEPFTLARDEAYIGVLIDDLVTKGVDEPYRMFTSRAEYRILLRMDDADMRLTEKAWQLGLVKSDRYELLKRKRDSINSIIEFTRNYSMKPALINPVLEQLGTTPLRQGCKLIDLINRPQITLENMAEHVSAFRRELDKVTERKEEIIEAAEILIKYEGYIGRERMIADKLARLESIKIKGKFDYNAIQSLSTEARQKLVKINPETIAQASRIPGVSPSDINVLLVLSGR
;
A
#
# COMPACT_ATOMS: atom_id res chain seq x y z
N MET A 1 -14.27 -8.18 35.11
CA MET A 1 -13.78 -9.34 34.32
C MET A 1 -12.52 -8.87 33.61
N GLU A 2 -11.42 -9.61 33.70
CA GLU A 2 -10.13 -9.24 33.12
C GLU A 2 -9.66 -10.32 32.15
N PHE A 3 -9.34 -9.92 30.91
CA PHE A 3 -8.81 -10.81 29.88
C PHE A 3 -7.32 -10.52 29.67
N LYS A 4 -6.52 -11.57 29.39
CA LYS A 4 -5.04 -11.44 29.22
C LYS A 4 -4.60 -11.95 27.86
N TYR A 5 -3.84 -11.12 27.15
CA TYR A 5 -3.27 -11.40 25.82
C TYR A 5 -1.80 -10.96 25.77
N ASP A 6 -1.06 -11.49 24.81
CA ASP A 6 0.27 -10.96 24.48
C ASP A 6 0.11 -9.68 23.66
N VAL A 7 -0.68 -9.75 22.59
CA VAL A 7 -0.92 -8.62 21.67
C VAL A 7 -2.42 -8.32 21.57
N ILE A 8 -2.77 -7.04 21.68
CA ILE A 8 -4.13 -6.58 21.33
C ILE A 8 -4.02 -5.62 20.14
N VAL A 9 -4.84 -5.85 19.12
CA VAL A 9 -4.99 -4.99 17.94
C VAL A 9 -6.32 -4.25 18.03
N ILE A 10 -6.28 -2.92 17.92
CA ILE A 10 -7.46 -2.05 18.00
C ILE A 10 -7.86 -1.61 16.59
N GLY A 11 -9.01 -2.09 16.11
CA GLY A 11 -9.54 -1.81 14.78
C GLY A 11 -9.25 -2.95 13.79
N ALA A 12 -10.29 -3.42 13.09
CA ALA A 12 -10.21 -4.50 12.10
C ALA A 12 -10.28 -3.99 10.65
N GLY A 13 -9.60 -2.87 10.36
CA GLY A 13 -9.32 -2.43 9.00
C GLY A 13 -8.14 -3.20 8.41
N HIS A 14 -7.66 -2.81 7.21
CA HIS A 14 -6.58 -3.53 6.52
C HIS A 14 -5.30 -3.66 7.36
N ALA A 15 -4.92 -2.60 8.09
CA ALA A 15 -3.77 -2.66 8.99
C ALA A 15 -4.01 -3.62 10.17
N GLY A 16 -5.20 -3.58 10.76
CA GLY A 16 -5.53 -4.42 11.91
C GLY A 16 -5.63 -5.90 11.55
N CYS A 17 -6.19 -6.22 10.39
CA CYS A 17 -6.25 -7.60 9.90
C CYS A 17 -4.84 -8.18 9.72
N GLU A 18 -3.93 -7.46 9.04
CA GLU A 18 -2.56 -7.92 8.83
C GLU A 18 -1.74 -7.95 10.12
N ALA A 19 -1.92 -6.97 11.03
CA ALA A 19 -1.22 -6.98 12.31
C ALA A 19 -1.65 -8.14 13.20
N ALA A 20 -2.95 -8.41 13.27
CA ALA A 20 -3.49 -9.48 14.10
C ALA A 20 -3.08 -10.87 13.57
N THR A 21 -3.16 -11.08 12.25
CA THR A 21 -2.73 -12.34 11.63
C THR A 21 -1.24 -12.57 11.78
N ALA A 22 -0.41 -11.54 11.60
CA ALA A 22 1.04 -11.66 11.76
C ALA A 22 1.42 -12.06 13.20
N ALA A 23 0.91 -11.34 14.21
CA ALA A 23 1.19 -11.63 15.61
C ALA A 23 0.70 -13.03 16.03
N ALA A 24 -0.51 -13.42 15.60
CA ALA A 24 -1.08 -14.73 15.95
C ALA A 24 -0.36 -15.89 15.26
N ASN A 25 -0.03 -15.76 13.96
CA ASN A 25 0.69 -16.79 13.21
C ASN A 25 2.14 -17.00 13.71
N LEU A 26 2.75 -15.97 14.29
CA LEU A 26 4.04 -16.09 14.98
C LEU A 26 3.92 -16.75 16.37
N GLY A 27 2.70 -16.96 16.87
CA GLY A 27 2.44 -17.67 18.13
C GLY A 27 2.00 -16.81 19.31
N SER A 28 1.83 -15.49 19.16
CA SER A 28 1.28 -14.63 20.21
C SER A 28 -0.20 -14.92 20.44
N LYS A 29 -0.62 -14.98 21.70
CA LYS A 29 -2.04 -14.95 22.05
C LYS A 29 -2.59 -13.57 21.74
N THR A 30 -3.34 -13.43 20.65
CA THR A 30 -3.75 -12.15 20.07
C THR A 30 -5.25 -11.93 20.23
N CYS A 31 -5.65 -10.67 20.49
CA CYS A 31 -7.05 -10.24 20.46
C CYS A 31 -7.20 -9.09 19.45
N LEU A 32 -8.14 -9.22 18.52
CA LEU A 32 -8.55 -8.16 17.59
C LEU A 32 -9.85 -7.55 18.09
N ILE A 33 -9.83 -6.28 18.50
CA ILE A 33 -11.02 -5.57 18.97
C ILE A 33 -11.55 -4.68 17.86
N THR A 34 -12.80 -4.84 17.49
CA THR A 34 -13.48 -4.07 16.45
C THR A 34 -14.86 -3.61 16.87
N MET A 35 -15.30 -2.47 16.39
CA MET A 35 -16.65 -1.92 16.67
C MET A 35 -17.74 -2.75 16.01
N ASP A 36 -17.47 -3.33 14.82
CA ASP A 36 -18.43 -4.15 14.07
C ASP A 36 -17.70 -5.29 13.33
N MET A 37 -17.98 -6.52 13.72
CA MET A 37 -17.43 -7.72 13.08
C MET A 37 -17.90 -7.92 11.64
N ASN A 38 -19.01 -7.29 11.21
CA ASN A 38 -19.51 -7.36 9.84
C ASN A 38 -18.81 -6.35 8.90
N LYS A 39 -17.83 -5.59 9.42
CA LYS A 39 -17.09 -4.55 8.70
C LYS A 39 -15.58 -4.81 8.68
N ILE A 40 -15.15 -6.01 9.02
CA ILE A 40 -13.75 -6.43 9.00
C ILE A 40 -13.18 -6.28 7.59
N GLY A 41 -12.02 -5.63 7.45
CA GLY A 41 -11.36 -5.40 6.17
C GLY A 41 -12.16 -4.55 5.17
N GLN A 42 -13.20 -3.86 5.59
CA GLN A 42 -14.09 -3.13 4.67
C GLN A 42 -13.35 -2.06 3.88
N MET A 43 -13.52 -2.09 2.56
CA MET A 43 -13.08 -1.06 1.63
C MET A 43 -13.98 0.18 1.77
N SER A 44 -13.55 1.17 2.56
CA SER A 44 -14.36 2.35 2.90
C SER A 44 -14.55 3.31 1.75
N CYS A 45 -13.59 3.36 0.82
CA CYS A 45 -13.58 4.24 -0.34
C CYS A 45 -13.87 3.40 -1.60
N ASN A 46 -12.93 3.31 -2.54
CA ASN A 46 -13.09 2.50 -3.75
C ASN A 46 -12.99 0.99 -3.44
N PRO A 47 -13.75 0.14 -4.15
CA PRO A 47 -13.68 -1.31 -3.98
C PRO A 47 -12.53 -1.92 -4.79
N ALA A 48 -11.32 -1.38 -4.65
CA ALA A 48 -10.15 -1.80 -5.42
C ALA A 48 -8.90 -1.90 -4.54
N VAL A 49 -8.03 -2.85 -4.87
CA VAL A 49 -6.73 -3.08 -4.26
C VAL A 49 -5.65 -2.94 -5.32
N GLY A 50 -4.52 -2.35 -4.94
CA GLY A 50 -3.37 -2.16 -5.80
C GLY A 50 -3.40 -0.82 -6.57
N GLY A 51 -2.71 -0.81 -7.71
CA GLY A 51 -2.43 0.39 -8.47
C GLY A 51 -0.96 0.81 -8.35
N ILE A 52 -0.61 1.97 -8.92
CA ILE A 52 0.78 2.42 -9.05
C ILE A 52 1.48 2.47 -7.69
N ALA A 53 2.58 1.74 -7.55
CA ALA A 53 3.35 1.46 -6.34
C ALA A 53 2.60 0.66 -5.25
N LYS A 54 1.29 0.71 -5.23
CA LYS A 54 0.46 0.06 -4.21
C LYS A 54 0.35 -1.44 -4.44
N GLY A 55 0.22 -1.85 -5.72
CA GLY A 55 0.22 -3.26 -6.08
C GLY A 55 1.53 -3.96 -5.68
N GLN A 56 2.66 -3.26 -5.73
CA GLN A 56 3.94 -3.76 -5.23
C GLN A 56 3.89 -4.02 -3.72
N ILE A 57 3.31 -3.08 -2.93
CA ILE A 57 3.14 -3.27 -1.48
C ILE A 57 2.31 -4.52 -1.18
N VAL A 58 1.21 -4.76 -1.91
CA VAL A 58 0.38 -5.96 -1.72
C VAL A 58 1.17 -7.25 -2.00
N ARG A 59 1.99 -7.24 -3.07
CA ARG A 59 2.89 -8.37 -3.38
C ARG A 59 3.92 -8.58 -2.27
N GLU A 60 4.43 -7.50 -1.66
CA GLU A 60 5.36 -7.57 -0.54
C GLU A 60 4.70 -8.07 0.75
N VAL A 61 3.47 -7.62 1.04
CA VAL A 61 2.65 -8.14 2.16
C VAL A 61 2.41 -9.63 1.98
N ASP A 62 2.03 -10.07 0.77
CA ASP A 62 1.86 -11.49 0.47
C ASP A 62 3.17 -12.27 0.63
N ALA A 63 4.28 -11.77 0.11
CA ALA A 63 5.60 -12.38 0.24
C ALA A 63 6.05 -12.58 1.70
N LEU A 64 5.64 -11.66 2.59
CA LEU A 64 5.87 -11.77 4.04
C LEU A 64 4.89 -12.74 4.73
N GLY A 65 3.91 -13.29 4.03
CA GLY A 65 2.90 -14.20 4.61
C GLY A 65 1.61 -13.53 5.05
N GLY A 66 1.37 -12.26 4.64
CA GLY A 66 0.10 -11.56 4.82
C GLY A 66 -1.00 -12.10 3.90
N TYR A 67 -2.21 -11.64 4.10
CA TYR A 67 -3.41 -12.21 3.48
C TYR A 67 -4.10 -11.29 2.47
N MET A 68 -3.76 -10.00 2.43
CA MET A 68 -4.42 -9.04 1.52
C MET A 68 -4.37 -9.49 0.06
N GLY A 69 -3.23 -10.03 -0.40
CA GLY A 69 -3.08 -10.56 -1.75
C GLY A 69 -4.02 -11.73 -2.04
N LEU A 70 -4.09 -12.69 -1.11
CA LEU A 70 -5.00 -13.85 -1.19
C LEU A 70 -6.47 -13.44 -1.25
N VAL A 71 -6.90 -12.58 -0.32
CA VAL A 71 -8.28 -12.08 -0.27
C VAL A 71 -8.63 -11.31 -1.53
N THR A 72 -7.68 -10.53 -2.06
CA THR A 72 -7.86 -9.80 -3.31
C THR A 72 -8.08 -10.74 -4.49
N ASP A 73 -7.25 -11.76 -4.65
CA ASP A 73 -7.39 -12.71 -5.76
C ASP A 73 -8.71 -13.50 -5.68
N GLN A 74 -9.13 -13.91 -4.48
CA GLN A 74 -10.39 -14.62 -4.25
C GLN A 74 -11.63 -13.78 -4.58
N THR A 75 -11.54 -12.46 -4.42
CA THR A 75 -12.69 -11.56 -4.52
C THR A 75 -12.63 -10.60 -5.70
N ALA A 76 -11.60 -10.71 -6.54
CA ALA A 76 -11.40 -9.87 -7.70
C ALA A 76 -12.48 -10.11 -8.78
N ILE A 77 -13.17 -9.04 -9.16
CA ILE A 77 -14.12 -8.98 -10.28
C ILE A 77 -13.55 -8.28 -11.51
N GLN A 78 -12.36 -7.70 -11.40
CA GLN A 78 -11.55 -7.22 -12.52
C GLN A 78 -10.09 -7.21 -12.10
N PHE A 79 -9.18 -7.50 -13.02
CA PHE A 79 -7.73 -7.42 -12.78
C PHE A 79 -7.03 -6.74 -13.97
N ARG A 80 -6.01 -5.94 -13.69
CA ARG A 80 -5.15 -5.30 -14.70
C ARG A 80 -3.74 -5.08 -14.17
N ILE A 81 -2.75 -5.12 -15.06
CA ILE A 81 -1.40 -4.62 -14.78
C ILE A 81 -1.28 -3.20 -15.35
N LEU A 82 -1.17 -2.22 -14.49
CA LEU A 82 -0.97 -0.82 -14.90
C LEU A 82 0.49 -0.59 -15.33
N ASN A 83 0.69 0.36 -16.24
CA ASN A 83 2.01 0.76 -16.74
C ASN A 83 2.81 -0.34 -17.46
N ARG A 84 2.19 -1.32 -18.09
CA ARG A 84 2.89 -2.37 -18.85
C ARG A 84 3.89 -1.80 -19.86
N SER A 85 3.53 -0.72 -20.57
CA SER A 85 4.39 -0.06 -21.57
C SER A 85 5.63 0.64 -20.98
N LYS A 86 5.68 0.84 -19.64
CA LYS A 86 6.79 1.53 -18.97
C LYS A 86 7.86 0.58 -18.41
N GLY A 87 7.70 -0.72 -18.63
CA GLY A 87 8.63 -1.75 -18.18
C GLY A 87 8.40 -2.24 -16.73
N PRO A 88 9.07 -3.36 -16.36
CA PRO A 88 8.76 -4.13 -15.15
C PRO A 88 8.97 -3.37 -13.84
N ALA A 89 9.87 -2.39 -13.79
CA ALA A 89 10.04 -1.52 -12.62
C ALA A 89 8.79 -0.66 -12.28
N MET A 90 7.89 -0.49 -13.26
CA MET A 90 6.68 0.33 -13.15
C MET A 90 5.39 -0.49 -13.18
N TRP A 91 5.46 -1.77 -13.49
CA TRP A 91 4.29 -2.65 -13.51
C TRP A 91 3.64 -2.69 -12.13
N SER A 92 2.35 -2.49 -12.11
CA SER A 92 1.61 -2.37 -10.87
C SER A 92 0.27 -3.07 -10.98
N PRO A 93 0.05 -4.20 -10.29
CA PRO A 93 -1.22 -4.91 -10.33
C PRO A 93 -2.31 -4.10 -9.63
N ARG A 94 -3.52 -4.14 -10.20
CA ARG A 94 -4.73 -3.55 -9.63
C ARG A 94 -5.91 -4.49 -9.86
N ALA A 95 -6.66 -4.75 -8.82
CA ALA A 95 -7.91 -5.50 -8.89
C ALA A 95 -9.07 -4.66 -8.37
N GLN A 96 -10.21 -4.75 -9.07
CA GLN A 96 -11.50 -4.39 -8.55
C GLN A 96 -12.05 -5.60 -7.81
N CYS A 97 -12.59 -5.41 -6.61
CA CYS A 97 -13.05 -6.51 -5.77
C CYS A 97 -14.55 -6.41 -5.45
N ASP A 98 -15.19 -7.54 -5.22
CA ASP A 98 -16.49 -7.57 -4.57
C ASP A 98 -16.32 -7.19 -3.09
N ARG A 99 -16.84 -6.03 -2.70
CA ARG A 99 -16.69 -5.47 -1.36
C ARG A 99 -17.20 -6.40 -0.26
N ASN A 100 -18.35 -7.01 -0.47
CA ASN A 100 -18.98 -7.86 0.55
C ASN A 100 -18.24 -9.20 0.69
N LYS A 101 -17.86 -9.80 -0.43
CA LYS A 101 -17.07 -11.03 -0.43
C LYS A 101 -15.68 -10.80 0.19
N PHE A 102 -15.08 -9.63 -0.02
CA PHE A 102 -13.81 -9.23 0.60
C PHE A 102 -13.90 -9.19 2.13
N ILE A 103 -14.99 -8.63 2.68
CA ILE A 103 -15.26 -8.63 4.13
C ILE A 103 -15.37 -10.06 4.66
N TRP A 104 -16.16 -10.92 4.00
CA TRP A 104 -16.38 -12.29 4.42
C TRP A 104 -15.12 -13.14 4.32
N ALA A 105 -14.33 -12.99 3.26
CA ALA A 105 -13.04 -13.69 3.10
C ALA A 105 -12.05 -13.34 4.23
N TRP A 106 -11.93 -12.05 4.56
CA TRP A 106 -11.13 -11.64 5.72
C TRP A 106 -11.64 -12.22 7.04
N ARG A 107 -12.94 -12.17 7.26
CA ARG A 107 -13.52 -12.70 8.48
C ARG A 107 -13.29 -14.21 8.63
N GLU A 108 -13.46 -14.97 7.56
CA GLU A 108 -13.18 -16.40 7.53
C GLU A 108 -11.72 -16.70 7.88
N ILE A 109 -10.76 -15.96 7.32
CA ILE A 109 -9.34 -16.10 7.64
C ILE A 109 -9.10 -15.86 9.14
N LEU A 110 -9.59 -14.74 9.67
CA LEU A 110 -9.34 -14.36 11.06
C LEU A 110 -9.96 -15.35 12.08
N GLU A 111 -11.15 -15.84 11.80
CA GLU A 111 -11.83 -16.82 12.66
C GLU A 111 -11.15 -18.21 12.65
N ASN A 112 -10.36 -18.52 11.62
CA ASN A 112 -9.65 -19.80 11.50
C ASN A 112 -8.19 -19.77 11.99
N ILE A 113 -7.68 -18.66 12.51
CA ILE A 113 -6.34 -18.59 13.11
C ILE A 113 -6.40 -18.99 14.59
N PRO A 114 -5.73 -20.07 15.03
CA PRO A 114 -5.93 -20.66 16.37
C PRO A 114 -5.63 -19.72 17.55
N ASN A 115 -4.64 -18.84 17.41
CA ASN A 115 -4.21 -17.95 18.49
C ASN A 115 -4.87 -16.57 18.44
N LEU A 116 -5.87 -16.38 17.58
CA LEU A 116 -6.54 -15.11 17.35
C LEU A 116 -7.97 -15.15 17.88
N HIS A 117 -8.28 -14.24 18.80
CA HIS A 117 -9.63 -14.00 19.28
C HIS A 117 -10.14 -12.67 18.73
N ILE A 118 -11.43 -12.62 18.37
CA ILE A 118 -12.10 -11.40 17.93
C ILE A 118 -13.07 -10.98 19.03
N TRP A 119 -13.05 -9.66 19.35
CA TRP A 119 -13.96 -9.07 20.34
C TRP A 119 -14.66 -7.85 19.74
N GLN A 120 -15.99 -7.82 19.81
CA GLN A 120 -16.76 -6.68 19.30
C GLN A 120 -17.03 -5.67 20.41
N ASP A 121 -16.32 -4.57 20.40
CA ASP A 121 -16.48 -3.43 21.30
C ASP A 121 -15.69 -2.21 20.77
N THR A 122 -15.87 -1.06 21.42
CA THR A 122 -15.09 0.15 21.15
C THR A 122 -14.11 0.40 22.28
N VAL A 123 -12.84 0.57 21.94
CA VAL A 123 -11.80 0.91 22.91
C VAL A 123 -11.92 2.39 23.29
N ARG A 124 -11.92 2.65 24.59
CA ARG A 124 -12.05 3.99 25.17
C ARG A 124 -10.73 4.57 25.66
N GLU A 125 -9.87 3.72 26.26
CA GLU A 125 -8.67 4.17 26.94
C GLU A 125 -7.57 3.12 26.89
N ILE A 126 -6.31 3.57 26.76
CA ILE A 126 -5.12 2.74 26.93
C ILE A 126 -4.59 2.89 28.36
N LEU A 127 -4.29 1.77 28.98
CA LEU A 127 -3.67 1.71 30.30
C LEU A 127 -2.14 1.68 30.13
N VAL A 128 -1.47 2.64 30.76
CA VAL A 128 -0.01 2.77 30.74
C VAL A 128 0.51 2.75 32.17
N GLU A 129 1.45 1.86 32.46
CA GLU A 129 2.11 1.73 33.76
C GLU A 129 3.62 1.85 33.54
N ASN A 130 4.28 2.75 34.30
CA ASN A 130 5.73 2.98 34.20
C ASN A 130 6.25 3.26 32.77
N GLY A 131 5.47 3.95 31.93
CA GLY A 131 5.85 4.28 30.55
C GLY A 131 5.69 3.14 29.55
N GLU A 132 5.12 2.01 29.96
CA GLU A 132 4.82 0.86 29.10
C GLU A 132 3.30 0.59 29.06
N VAL A 133 2.84 0.01 27.95
CA VAL A 133 1.46 -0.49 27.83
C VAL A 133 1.22 -1.57 28.88
N ALA A 134 0.08 -1.49 29.57
CA ALA A 134 -0.40 -2.51 30.50
C ALA A 134 -1.74 -3.15 30.04
N GLY A 135 -2.46 -2.46 29.16
CA GLY A 135 -3.75 -2.93 28.67
C GLY A 135 -4.64 -1.82 28.13
N LEU A 136 -5.93 -2.05 28.12
CA LEU A 136 -6.94 -1.09 27.69
C LEU A 136 -8.30 -1.32 28.36
N THR A 137 -9.19 -0.31 28.27
CA THR A 137 -10.60 -0.42 28.65
C THR A 137 -11.51 -0.10 27.46
N THR A 138 -12.67 -0.74 27.42
CA THR A 138 -13.67 -0.56 26.38
C THR A 138 -14.87 0.26 26.86
N LEU A 139 -15.82 0.59 25.95
CA LEU A 139 -17.04 1.29 26.30
C LEU A 139 -17.98 0.45 27.18
N LEU A 140 -17.89 -0.88 27.10
CA LEU A 140 -18.63 -1.80 27.98
C LEU A 140 -17.95 -2.02 29.33
N ASP A 141 -16.97 -1.16 29.68
CA ASP A 141 -16.18 -1.23 30.94
C ASP A 141 -15.45 -2.57 31.14
N VAL A 142 -15.09 -3.24 30.02
CA VAL A 142 -14.25 -4.44 30.06
C VAL A 142 -12.80 -4.06 30.04
N THR A 143 -12.01 -4.64 30.95
CA THR A 143 -10.56 -4.45 31.00
C THR A 143 -9.83 -5.61 30.33
N PHE A 144 -8.92 -5.25 29.42
CA PHE A 144 -8.01 -6.17 28.76
C PHE A 144 -6.58 -5.84 29.17
N ARG A 145 -5.83 -6.84 29.63
CA ARG A 145 -4.40 -6.75 29.87
C ARG A 145 -3.62 -7.25 28.66
N ALA A 146 -2.59 -6.52 28.28
CA ALA A 146 -1.74 -6.88 27.15
C ALA A 146 -0.30 -6.43 27.39
N LYS A 147 0.65 -7.20 26.83
CA LYS A 147 2.06 -6.81 26.78
C LYS A 147 2.31 -5.77 25.69
N CYS A 148 1.63 -5.90 24.54
CA CYS A 148 1.73 -4.98 23.41
C CYS A 148 0.33 -4.60 22.88
N ILE A 149 0.21 -3.36 22.39
CA ILE A 149 -1.00 -2.87 21.70
C ILE A 149 -0.62 -2.31 20.34
N VAL A 150 -1.41 -2.66 19.30
CA VAL A 150 -1.31 -2.09 17.96
C VAL A 150 -2.58 -1.29 17.67
N LEU A 151 -2.46 0.02 17.48
CA LEU A 151 -3.58 0.92 17.16
C LEU A 151 -3.73 1.06 15.64
N THR A 152 -4.90 0.74 15.11
CA THR A 152 -5.22 0.79 13.67
C THR A 152 -6.60 1.40 13.41
N ALA A 153 -6.94 2.48 14.09
CA ALA A 153 -8.30 3.03 14.17
C ALA A 153 -8.84 3.74 12.91
N GLY A 154 -8.08 3.81 11.82
CA GLY A 154 -8.55 4.36 10.55
C GLY A 154 -9.04 5.81 10.65
N THR A 155 -10.26 6.08 10.19
CA THR A 155 -10.92 7.41 10.22
C THR A 155 -11.85 7.59 11.43
N PHE A 156 -11.78 6.72 12.44
CA PHE A 156 -12.77 6.68 13.51
C PHE A 156 -12.44 7.58 14.70
N LEU A 157 -11.16 7.91 14.95
CA LEU A 157 -10.76 8.75 16.08
C LEU A 157 -11.32 10.17 15.92
N ASN A 158 -12.27 10.53 16.80
CA ASN A 158 -13.01 11.79 16.74
C ASN A 158 -13.54 12.11 15.33
N GLY A 159 -14.01 11.07 14.61
CA GLY A 159 -14.47 11.13 13.24
C GLY A 159 -15.66 12.08 13.05
N LEU A 160 -15.58 12.96 12.05
CA LEU A 160 -16.61 13.95 11.75
C LEU A 160 -16.80 14.05 10.23
N MET A 161 -17.99 13.65 9.76
CA MET A 161 -18.36 13.71 8.35
C MET A 161 -19.03 15.04 8.01
N HIS A 162 -18.81 15.50 6.77
CA HIS A 162 -19.38 16.75 6.23
C HIS A 162 -20.06 16.51 4.88
N VAL A 163 -21.31 16.96 4.76
CA VAL A 163 -22.07 17.06 3.50
C VAL A 163 -22.68 18.45 3.44
N GLY A 164 -22.12 19.33 2.62
CA GLY A 164 -22.43 20.75 2.68
C GLY A 164 -22.20 21.29 4.08
N ARG A 165 -23.18 22.00 4.62
CA ARG A 165 -23.11 22.56 5.98
C ARG A 165 -23.42 21.55 7.08
N THR A 166 -23.94 20.36 6.72
CA THR A 166 -24.32 19.33 7.70
C THR A 166 -23.08 18.60 8.22
N LYS A 167 -23.02 18.44 9.56
CA LYS A 167 -21.98 17.71 10.27
C LYS A 167 -22.59 16.47 10.92
N LEU A 168 -21.97 15.32 10.71
CA LEU A 168 -22.38 14.03 11.26
C LEU A 168 -21.20 13.39 11.99
N ALA A 169 -21.36 13.13 13.27
CA ALA A 169 -20.37 12.36 14.02
C ALA A 169 -20.32 10.91 13.51
N GLY A 170 -19.13 10.42 13.20
CA GLY A 170 -18.95 9.06 12.70
C GLY A 170 -17.63 8.88 11.98
N GLY A 171 -17.14 7.65 11.94
CA GLY A 171 -15.93 7.28 11.18
C GLY A 171 -16.22 6.97 9.72
N ARG A 172 -17.43 6.50 9.43
CA ARG A 172 -18.01 6.27 8.10
C ARG A 172 -19.53 6.49 8.17
N MET A 173 -20.18 6.56 7.00
CA MET A 173 -21.63 6.70 6.94
C MET A 173 -22.31 5.57 7.70
N ALA A 174 -23.17 5.93 8.65
CA ALA A 174 -23.91 5.05 9.57
C ALA A 174 -23.02 4.25 10.56
N GLU A 175 -21.78 4.64 10.76
CA GLU A 175 -20.89 4.02 11.76
C GLU A 175 -20.39 5.07 12.76
N PRO A 176 -20.46 4.81 14.08
CA PRO A 176 -20.12 5.79 15.10
C PRO A 176 -18.62 6.15 15.10
N ALA A 177 -18.29 7.31 15.65
CA ALA A 177 -16.90 7.69 15.91
C ALA A 177 -16.39 7.07 17.22
N SER A 178 -15.06 6.93 17.35
CA SER A 178 -14.39 6.54 18.58
C SER A 178 -13.94 7.80 19.33
N TYR A 179 -14.45 7.99 20.53
CA TYR A 179 -14.12 9.12 21.39
C TYR A 179 -13.26 8.71 22.57
N LYS A 180 -12.53 9.67 23.15
CA LYS A 180 -11.67 9.54 24.34
C LYS A 180 -10.36 8.79 24.13
N LEU A 181 -10.23 7.96 23.10
CA LEU A 181 -9.01 7.16 22.88
C LEU A 181 -7.83 8.08 22.48
N THR A 182 -8.04 9.07 21.62
CA THR A 182 -7.00 10.05 21.25
C THR A 182 -6.50 10.80 22.50
N GLU A 183 -7.43 11.31 23.31
CA GLU A 183 -7.11 12.06 24.52
C GLU A 183 -6.40 11.19 25.56
N SER A 184 -6.77 9.91 25.65
CA SER A 184 -6.10 8.92 26.51
C SER A 184 -4.63 8.77 26.12
N ILE A 185 -4.33 8.65 24.84
CA ILE A 185 -2.96 8.53 24.30
C ILE A 185 -2.20 9.85 24.48
N ALA A 186 -2.84 10.98 24.17
CA ALA A 186 -2.22 12.30 24.24
C ALA A 186 -1.80 12.71 25.65
N ARG A 187 -2.48 12.25 26.70
CA ARG A 187 -2.09 12.46 28.11
C ARG A 187 -0.68 11.96 28.43
N HIS A 188 -0.16 11.01 27.66
CA HIS A 188 1.19 10.48 27.78
C HIS A 188 2.19 11.21 26.87
N GLY A 189 1.82 12.40 26.35
CA GLY A 189 2.69 13.28 25.59
C GLY A 189 2.82 12.94 24.10
N ILE A 190 2.00 12.05 23.56
CA ILE A 190 1.94 11.78 22.12
C ILE A 190 1.13 12.89 21.46
N GLU A 191 1.73 13.54 20.46
CA GLU A 191 1.13 14.63 19.69
C GLU A 191 0.21 14.07 18.61
N TYR A 192 -0.91 14.74 18.39
CA TYR A 192 -1.87 14.40 17.33
C TYR A 192 -2.32 15.65 16.57
N GLY A 193 -2.85 15.45 15.39
CA GLY A 193 -3.45 16.47 14.56
C GLY A 193 -4.70 15.94 13.87
N ARG A 194 -5.26 16.74 12.95
CA ARG A 194 -6.42 16.33 12.17
C ARG A 194 -6.09 16.30 10.69
N MET A 195 -6.55 15.24 10.03
CA MET A 195 -6.51 15.09 8.58
C MET A 195 -7.90 14.90 8.00
N LYS A 196 -8.02 15.11 6.71
CA LYS A 196 -9.26 14.99 5.96
C LYS A 196 -9.09 14.03 4.80
N THR A 197 -10.10 13.19 4.56
CA THR A 197 -10.25 12.45 3.31
C THR A 197 -11.71 12.57 2.84
N GLY A 198 -12.08 11.87 1.76
CA GLY A 198 -13.45 11.92 1.25
C GLY A 198 -13.78 10.71 0.39
N THR A 199 -15.06 10.57 0.08
CA THR A 199 -15.59 9.53 -0.79
C THR A 199 -16.63 10.11 -1.73
N PRO A 200 -16.81 9.58 -2.96
CA PRO A 200 -17.86 10.03 -3.89
C PRO A 200 -19.20 9.36 -3.59
N VAL A 201 -20.19 9.79 -4.36
CA VAL A 201 -21.53 9.18 -4.40
C VAL A 201 -21.47 7.69 -4.74
N ARG A 202 -22.49 6.95 -4.33
CA ARG A 202 -22.80 5.61 -4.82
C ARG A 202 -24.03 5.65 -5.70
N ILE A 203 -23.90 5.13 -6.91
CA ILE A 203 -24.90 5.22 -7.98
C ILE A 203 -25.60 3.88 -8.12
N ASP A 204 -26.93 3.94 -8.36
CA ASP A 204 -27.69 2.78 -8.79
C ASP A 204 -27.43 2.51 -10.28
N GLY A 205 -26.79 1.41 -10.59
CA GLY A 205 -26.41 1.02 -11.96
C GLY A 205 -27.59 0.89 -12.93
N ARG A 206 -28.80 0.69 -12.42
CA ARG A 206 -30.04 0.65 -13.24
C ARG A 206 -30.43 2.01 -13.79
N SER A 207 -29.90 3.11 -13.22
CA SER A 207 -30.15 4.48 -13.67
C SER A 207 -29.06 5.04 -14.60
N VAL A 208 -28.08 4.20 -14.99
CA VAL A 208 -26.93 4.61 -15.79
C VAL A 208 -27.17 4.31 -17.26
N HIS A 209 -26.88 5.28 -18.11
CA HIS A 209 -26.90 5.14 -19.57
C HIS A 209 -25.51 4.79 -20.09
N TYR A 210 -25.19 3.50 -20.10
CA TYR A 210 -23.86 2.97 -20.45
C TYR A 210 -23.46 3.26 -21.91
N GLU A 211 -24.42 3.52 -22.79
CA GLU A 211 -24.17 3.90 -24.18
C GLU A 211 -23.41 5.23 -24.35
N TYR A 212 -23.33 6.04 -23.29
CA TYR A 212 -22.53 7.28 -23.26
C TYR A 212 -21.18 7.11 -22.57
N MET A 213 -20.75 5.87 -22.30
CA MET A 213 -19.52 5.57 -21.57
C MET A 213 -18.60 4.66 -22.37
N GLU A 214 -17.32 4.81 -22.16
CA GLU A 214 -16.32 3.89 -22.68
C GLU A 214 -16.12 2.72 -21.72
N THR A 215 -16.26 1.50 -22.22
CA THR A 215 -16.05 0.28 -21.44
C THR A 215 -14.56 -0.02 -21.28
N GLN A 216 -14.17 -0.40 -20.08
CA GLN A 216 -12.81 -0.83 -19.74
C GLN A 216 -12.84 -2.25 -19.19
N ASP A 217 -12.43 -3.22 -20.00
CA ASP A 217 -12.33 -4.60 -19.60
C ASP A 217 -11.08 -4.88 -18.75
N GLY A 218 -11.11 -5.97 -17.99
CA GLY A 218 -9.97 -6.52 -17.29
C GLY A 218 -9.04 -7.32 -18.20
N GLU A 219 -7.93 -7.76 -17.64
CA GLU A 219 -6.96 -8.65 -18.29
C GLU A 219 -7.16 -10.09 -17.78
N CYS A 220 -7.08 -11.06 -18.70
CA CYS A 220 -7.26 -12.49 -18.42
C CYS A 220 -5.94 -13.24 -18.64
N ASP A 221 -4.87 -12.79 -18.01
CA ASP A 221 -3.58 -13.48 -18.02
C ASP A 221 -3.27 -14.16 -16.66
N PHE A 222 -2.08 -14.74 -16.54
CA PHE A 222 -1.66 -15.48 -15.33
C PHE A 222 -1.38 -14.59 -14.11
N HIS A 223 -1.26 -13.27 -14.26
CA HIS A 223 -0.91 -12.38 -13.17
C HIS A 223 -1.99 -12.34 -12.09
N LYS A 224 -1.53 -12.32 -10.85
CA LYS A 224 -2.33 -12.22 -9.64
C LYS A 224 -1.52 -11.57 -8.51
N PHE A 225 -2.14 -11.34 -7.35
CA PHE A 225 -1.43 -10.74 -6.21
C PHE A 225 -0.64 -11.75 -5.40
N SER A 226 -1.22 -12.92 -5.09
CA SER A 226 -0.53 -13.90 -4.27
C SER A 226 0.47 -14.74 -5.07
N PHE A 227 1.58 -15.10 -4.42
CA PHE A 227 2.56 -16.07 -4.93
C PHE A 227 2.12 -17.52 -4.72
N LEU A 228 1.02 -17.78 -4.00
CA LEU A 228 0.52 -19.13 -3.77
C LEU A 228 -0.29 -19.65 -4.96
N ASP A 229 -0.06 -20.90 -5.35
CA ASP A 229 -0.76 -21.55 -6.47
C ASP A 229 -2.26 -21.73 -6.20
N THR A 230 -2.64 -21.85 -4.92
CA THR A 230 -4.03 -21.98 -4.49
C THR A 230 -4.85 -20.71 -4.62
N SER A 231 -4.20 -19.57 -4.87
CA SER A 231 -4.87 -18.29 -5.07
C SER A 231 -5.38 -18.19 -6.51
N VAL A 232 -6.69 -18.23 -6.71
CA VAL A 232 -7.33 -18.21 -8.04
C VAL A 232 -8.52 -17.25 -8.04
N ARG A 233 -8.73 -16.55 -9.15
CA ARG A 233 -9.91 -15.72 -9.38
C ARG A 233 -11.09 -16.60 -9.81
N HIS A 234 -12.13 -16.64 -9.00
CA HIS A 234 -13.31 -17.47 -9.26
C HIS A 234 -14.55 -16.67 -9.65
N LEU A 235 -14.55 -15.35 -9.44
CA LEU A 235 -15.72 -14.52 -9.68
C LEU A 235 -15.85 -14.12 -11.16
N LYS A 236 -17.07 -13.83 -11.57
CA LYS A 236 -17.33 -13.26 -12.89
C LYS A 236 -16.60 -11.94 -13.04
N GLN A 237 -15.84 -11.80 -14.12
CA GLN A 237 -15.15 -10.56 -14.43
C GLN A 237 -16.13 -9.53 -15.00
N LEU A 238 -16.05 -8.31 -14.47
CA LEU A 238 -16.91 -7.18 -14.83
C LEU A 238 -16.06 -6.04 -15.40
N PRO A 239 -16.58 -5.27 -16.37
CA PRO A 239 -15.90 -4.06 -16.80
C PRO A 239 -16.05 -2.93 -15.79
N CYS A 240 -15.18 -1.92 -15.90
CA CYS A 240 -15.42 -0.58 -15.43
C CYS A 240 -15.78 0.32 -16.61
N TRP A 241 -16.28 1.52 -16.35
CA TRP A 241 -16.64 2.46 -17.41
C TRP A 241 -16.03 3.83 -17.14
N THR A 242 -15.70 4.54 -18.22
CA THR A 242 -15.21 5.92 -18.14
C THR A 242 -16.19 6.89 -18.78
N CYS A 243 -16.31 8.04 -18.16
CA CYS A 243 -16.98 9.22 -18.69
C CYS A 243 -16.26 10.49 -18.23
N PHE A 244 -16.78 11.65 -18.58
CA PHE A 244 -16.16 12.92 -18.26
C PHE A 244 -17.19 13.91 -17.72
N THR A 245 -16.74 14.81 -16.86
CA THR A 245 -17.49 16.03 -16.55
C THR A 245 -17.47 16.96 -17.77
N ASN A 246 -18.31 17.99 -17.76
CA ASN A 246 -18.37 19.03 -18.77
C ASN A 246 -18.58 20.42 -18.11
N GLU A 247 -18.64 21.48 -18.90
CA GLU A 247 -18.81 22.86 -18.40
C GLU A 247 -20.08 23.06 -17.57
N GLU A 248 -21.19 22.41 -17.95
CA GLU A 248 -22.46 22.50 -17.20
C GLU A 248 -22.32 21.85 -15.81
N VAL A 249 -21.62 20.71 -15.72
CA VAL A 249 -21.27 20.10 -14.44
C VAL A 249 -20.44 21.08 -13.59
N HIS A 250 -19.42 21.69 -14.20
CA HIS A 250 -18.54 22.63 -13.49
C HIS A 250 -19.26 23.89 -13.04
N ARG A 251 -20.22 24.39 -13.85
CA ARG A 251 -21.06 25.54 -13.48
C ARG A 251 -21.87 25.23 -12.21
N VAL A 252 -22.61 24.13 -12.19
CA VAL A 252 -23.40 23.71 -11.01
C VAL A 252 -22.50 23.49 -9.78
N LEU A 253 -21.35 22.87 -9.93
CA LEU A 253 -20.42 22.69 -8.81
C LEU A 253 -19.90 24.02 -8.26
N ARG A 254 -19.61 25.01 -9.12
CA ARG A 254 -19.19 26.37 -8.69
C ARG A 254 -20.28 27.10 -7.90
N GLU A 255 -21.54 26.95 -8.26
CA GLU A 255 -22.68 27.52 -7.52
C GLU A 255 -22.77 26.97 -6.09
N GLY A 256 -22.34 25.71 -5.88
CA GLY A 256 -22.30 25.06 -4.56
C GLY A 256 -21.09 25.39 -3.67
N LEU A 257 -20.07 26.06 -4.19
CA LEU A 257 -18.83 26.33 -3.44
C LEU A 257 -19.01 27.09 -2.13
N PRO A 258 -19.92 28.09 -2.04
CA PRO A 258 -20.17 28.80 -0.76
C PRO A 258 -20.68 27.90 0.36
N ASP A 259 -21.28 26.76 0.03
CA ASP A 259 -21.76 25.75 0.98
C ASP A 259 -20.81 24.54 1.13
N SER A 260 -19.68 24.57 0.43
CA SER A 260 -18.65 23.53 0.59
C SER A 260 -17.91 23.70 1.91
N PRO A 261 -17.82 22.67 2.74
CA PRO A 261 -17.08 22.73 4.01
C PRO A 261 -15.58 22.98 3.82
N LEU A 262 -15.04 22.71 2.63
CA LEU A 262 -13.65 22.98 2.27
C LEU A 262 -13.38 24.47 2.00
N PHE A 263 -14.39 25.24 1.55
CA PHE A 263 -14.24 26.62 1.14
C PHE A 263 -14.94 27.61 2.08
N ASN A 264 -15.87 27.15 2.92
CA ASN A 264 -16.56 27.97 3.91
C ASN A 264 -15.87 28.03 5.28
N GLY A 265 -14.69 27.42 5.44
CA GLY A 265 -13.91 27.43 6.68
C GLY A 265 -14.31 26.38 7.73
N GLN A 266 -15.27 25.51 7.44
CA GLN A 266 -15.65 24.42 8.37
C GLN A 266 -14.56 23.37 8.52
N ILE A 267 -13.89 22.99 7.42
CA ILE A 267 -12.74 22.07 7.39
C ILE A 267 -11.48 22.93 7.29
N GLN A 268 -10.62 22.81 8.29
CA GLN A 268 -9.30 23.47 8.32
C GLN A 268 -8.16 22.46 8.15
N SER A 269 -8.47 21.17 8.24
CA SER A 269 -7.51 20.09 8.09
C SER A 269 -7.11 19.87 6.63
N ILE A 270 -5.89 19.40 6.41
CA ILE A 270 -5.33 19.19 5.08
C ILE A 270 -5.84 17.88 4.49
N GLY A 271 -6.30 17.92 3.25
CA GLY A 271 -6.74 16.77 2.48
C GLY A 271 -5.66 16.20 1.55
N PRO A 272 -5.87 14.99 0.98
CA PRO A 272 -4.88 14.34 0.13
C PRO A 272 -4.72 15.07 -1.21
N ARG A 273 -3.49 15.42 -1.57
CA ARG A 273 -3.11 16.11 -2.80
C ARG A 273 -3.47 15.33 -4.08
N TYR A 274 -3.32 14.01 -4.05
CA TYR A 274 -3.47 13.15 -5.23
C TYR A 274 -4.86 12.51 -5.37
N CYS A 275 -5.78 12.81 -4.48
CA CYS A 275 -7.19 12.47 -4.60
C CYS A 275 -8.04 13.67 -4.16
N PRO A 276 -7.90 14.82 -4.86
CA PRO A 276 -8.67 16.00 -4.52
C PRO A 276 -10.13 15.75 -4.80
N SER A 277 -11.00 16.40 -4.03
CA SER A 277 -12.43 16.42 -4.33
C SER A 277 -12.68 17.11 -5.68
N ILE A 278 -13.85 16.86 -6.27
CA ILE A 278 -14.19 17.47 -7.55
C ILE A 278 -14.23 19.01 -7.44
N GLU A 279 -14.74 19.55 -6.35
CA GLU A 279 -14.75 20.98 -6.08
C GLU A 279 -13.35 21.57 -6.00
N THR A 280 -12.38 20.85 -5.44
CA THR A 280 -10.97 21.27 -5.44
C THR A 280 -10.38 21.25 -6.85
N LYS A 281 -10.73 20.25 -7.67
CA LYS A 281 -10.24 20.16 -9.06
C LYS A 281 -10.71 21.35 -9.90
N ILE A 282 -11.99 21.72 -9.83
CA ILE A 282 -12.54 22.83 -10.63
C ILE A 282 -12.02 24.20 -10.18
N VAL A 283 -11.63 24.36 -8.91
CA VAL A 283 -11.01 25.59 -8.40
C VAL A 283 -9.53 25.66 -8.78
N THR A 284 -8.80 24.54 -8.65
CA THR A 284 -7.35 24.48 -8.94
C THR A 284 -7.06 24.53 -10.45
N PHE A 285 -7.94 23.97 -11.27
CA PHE A 285 -7.79 23.88 -12.72
C PHE A 285 -9.01 24.48 -13.42
N PRO A 286 -9.24 25.80 -13.32
CA PRO A 286 -10.46 26.47 -13.80
C PRO A 286 -10.63 26.39 -15.33
N ASP A 287 -9.52 26.34 -16.07
CA ASP A 287 -9.49 26.30 -17.54
C ASP A 287 -9.69 24.90 -18.12
N LYS A 288 -9.79 23.87 -17.26
CA LYS A 288 -9.95 22.50 -17.72
C LYS A 288 -11.44 22.22 -17.98
N GLU A 289 -11.78 21.99 -19.25
CA GLU A 289 -13.16 21.78 -19.71
C GLU A 289 -13.81 20.51 -19.18
N GLN A 290 -12.99 19.47 -18.86
CA GLN A 290 -13.47 18.17 -18.40
C GLN A 290 -12.52 17.46 -17.45
N HIS A 291 -13.07 16.66 -16.54
CA HIS A 291 -12.35 15.74 -15.67
C HIS A 291 -12.85 14.31 -15.90
N GLN A 292 -11.92 13.37 -16.02
CA GLN A 292 -12.24 11.96 -16.18
C GLN A 292 -12.84 11.37 -14.89
N LEU A 293 -13.88 10.57 -15.06
CA LEU A 293 -14.57 9.81 -14.03
C LEU A 293 -14.54 8.32 -14.40
N PHE A 294 -14.41 7.46 -13.39
CA PHE A 294 -14.48 6.01 -13.55
C PHE A 294 -15.65 5.48 -12.74
N LEU A 295 -16.53 4.76 -13.39
CA LEU A 295 -17.64 4.07 -12.75
C LEU A 295 -17.23 2.62 -12.51
N GLU A 296 -17.15 2.23 -11.24
CA GLU A 296 -16.57 0.98 -10.77
C GLU A 296 -17.61 0.15 -10.02
N PRO A 297 -17.84 -1.14 -10.38
CA PRO A 297 -18.79 -1.99 -9.67
C PRO A 297 -18.29 -2.29 -8.24
N GLU A 298 -19.21 -2.23 -7.27
CA GLU A 298 -18.96 -2.53 -5.86
C GLU A 298 -19.02 -4.04 -5.54
N GLY A 299 -19.47 -4.87 -6.49
CA GLY A 299 -19.54 -6.31 -6.35
C GLY A 299 -20.12 -7.02 -7.57
N GLU A 300 -20.06 -8.34 -7.55
CA GLU A 300 -20.46 -9.21 -8.66
C GLU A 300 -21.95 -9.14 -8.97
N THR A 301 -22.78 -9.01 -7.95
CA THR A 301 -24.24 -9.13 -8.06
C THR A 301 -25.01 -7.87 -7.63
N THR A 302 -24.32 -6.87 -7.06
CA THR A 302 -24.95 -5.62 -6.65
C THR A 302 -25.09 -4.64 -7.81
N GLN A 303 -26.11 -3.79 -7.74
CA GLN A 303 -26.27 -2.64 -8.65
C GLN A 303 -25.55 -1.39 -8.15
N GLU A 304 -24.87 -1.47 -7.00
CA GLU A 304 -24.14 -0.33 -6.43
C GLU A 304 -22.84 -0.10 -7.19
N LEU A 305 -22.66 1.13 -7.67
CA LEU A 305 -21.48 1.57 -8.40
C LEU A 305 -20.79 2.73 -7.67
N TYR A 306 -19.47 2.69 -7.64
CA TYR A 306 -18.60 3.72 -7.09
C TYR A 306 -18.14 4.68 -8.20
N LEU A 307 -18.33 5.98 -8.02
CA LEU A 307 -17.93 7.00 -9.00
C LEU A 307 -16.56 7.59 -8.65
N ASN A 308 -15.50 6.91 -9.05
CA ASN A 308 -14.12 7.37 -8.82
C ASN A 308 -13.85 8.67 -9.61
N GLY A 309 -13.20 9.64 -8.96
CA GLY A 309 -12.89 10.94 -9.53
C GLY A 309 -13.89 12.05 -9.18
N PHE A 310 -15.06 11.71 -8.61
CA PHE A 310 -16.09 12.65 -8.16
C PHE A 310 -16.28 12.64 -6.64
N SER A 311 -15.19 12.51 -5.87
CA SER A 311 -15.27 12.73 -4.40
C SER A 311 -15.73 14.15 -4.13
N SER A 312 -16.74 14.34 -3.29
CA SER A 312 -17.32 15.65 -3.02
C SER A 312 -17.84 15.74 -1.59
N SER A 313 -17.77 16.95 -1.03
CA SER A 313 -18.40 17.31 0.23
C SER A 313 -19.49 18.40 0.06
N LEU A 314 -19.82 18.75 -1.16
CA LEU A 314 -20.89 19.70 -1.49
C LEU A 314 -22.25 19.22 -0.95
N PRO A 315 -23.24 20.11 -0.80
CA PRO A 315 -24.62 19.72 -0.49
C PRO A 315 -25.13 18.63 -1.44
N MET A 316 -25.93 17.70 -0.92
CA MET A 316 -26.40 16.54 -1.69
C MET A 316 -27.15 16.93 -2.97
N ASN A 317 -28.00 17.99 -2.92
CA ASN A 317 -28.72 18.50 -4.09
C ASN A 317 -27.73 18.95 -5.19
N ILE A 318 -26.67 19.67 -4.84
CA ILE A 318 -25.64 20.12 -5.79
C ILE A 318 -24.91 18.92 -6.42
N GLN A 319 -24.57 17.90 -5.62
CA GLN A 319 -23.95 16.69 -6.14
C GLN A 319 -24.83 16.00 -7.19
N ILE A 320 -26.13 15.84 -6.90
CA ILE A 320 -27.09 15.20 -7.80
C ILE A 320 -27.31 16.06 -9.05
N GLU A 321 -27.51 17.36 -8.89
CA GLU A 321 -27.76 18.28 -9.99
C GLU A 321 -26.59 18.39 -10.97
N ALA A 322 -25.37 18.45 -10.43
CA ALA A 322 -24.15 18.43 -11.22
C ALA A 322 -24.00 17.12 -12.00
N LEU A 323 -24.19 15.97 -11.34
CA LEU A 323 -24.06 14.66 -11.99
C LEU A 323 -25.10 14.45 -13.08
N LYS A 324 -26.34 14.94 -12.92
CA LYS A 324 -27.38 14.88 -13.98
C LYS A 324 -27.02 15.64 -15.25
N LYS A 325 -26.00 16.50 -15.23
CA LYS A 325 -25.46 17.18 -16.44
C LYS A 325 -24.47 16.28 -17.22
N VAL A 326 -24.06 15.14 -16.67
CA VAL A 326 -23.30 14.13 -17.41
C VAL A 326 -24.30 13.28 -18.21
N PRO A 327 -24.17 13.12 -19.53
CA PRO A 327 -25.13 12.37 -20.35
C PRO A 327 -25.44 10.96 -19.83
N ALA A 328 -24.44 10.25 -19.33
CA ALA A 328 -24.61 8.92 -18.76
C ALA A 328 -25.46 8.90 -17.45
N PHE A 329 -25.64 10.03 -16.80
CA PHE A 329 -26.30 10.15 -15.50
C PHE A 329 -27.56 11.04 -15.52
N LYS A 330 -28.16 11.28 -16.70
CA LYS A 330 -29.35 12.14 -16.84
C LYS A 330 -30.52 11.71 -15.96
N ASP A 331 -30.71 10.41 -15.76
CA ASP A 331 -31.76 9.81 -14.93
C ASP A 331 -31.24 9.29 -13.58
N LEU A 332 -30.16 9.87 -13.08
CA LEU A 332 -29.40 9.44 -11.90
C LEU A 332 -30.26 9.16 -10.68
N VAL A 333 -30.08 7.97 -10.12
CA VAL A 333 -30.48 7.58 -8.77
C VAL A 333 -29.23 7.24 -7.96
N ILE A 334 -29.13 7.74 -6.73
CA ILE A 334 -28.00 7.45 -5.83
C ILE A 334 -28.47 6.67 -4.60
N TYR A 335 -27.61 5.79 -4.09
CA TYR A 335 -27.82 5.13 -2.80
C TYR A 335 -27.38 6.00 -1.63
N ARG A 336 -26.30 6.78 -1.79
CA ARG A 336 -25.78 7.71 -0.78
C ARG A 336 -24.91 8.80 -1.40
N PRO A 337 -24.87 10.00 -0.79
CA PRO A 337 -24.02 11.09 -1.28
C PRO A 337 -22.54 10.83 -1.01
N GLY A 338 -21.69 11.60 -1.68
CA GLY A 338 -20.31 11.80 -1.29
C GLY A 338 -20.22 12.63 -0.01
N TYR A 339 -19.13 12.47 0.74
CA TYR A 339 -18.85 13.25 1.94
C TYR A 339 -17.35 13.41 2.15
N ALA A 340 -16.97 14.46 2.87
CA ALA A 340 -15.65 14.55 3.48
C ALA A 340 -15.70 14.02 4.91
N ILE A 341 -14.58 13.47 5.38
CA ILE A 341 -14.41 13.04 6.77
C ILE A 341 -13.12 13.61 7.34
N GLU A 342 -13.20 14.24 8.50
CA GLU A 342 -12.08 14.62 9.35
C GLU A 342 -11.89 13.61 10.47
N TYR A 343 -10.65 13.31 10.80
CA TYR A 343 -10.27 12.34 11.83
C TYR A 343 -8.93 12.70 12.44
N ASP A 344 -8.65 12.18 13.63
CA ASP A 344 -7.36 12.38 14.29
C ASP A 344 -6.32 11.43 13.73
N TYR A 345 -5.09 11.94 13.59
CA TYR A 345 -3.89 11.18 13.28
C TYR A 345 -2.76 11.57 14.25
N PHE A 346 -1.77 10.71 14.38
CA PHE A 346 -0.57 10.94 15.16
C PHE A 346 0.60 11.19 14.24
N ASP A 347 1.43 12.21 14.53
CA ASP A 347 2.63 12.49 13.74
C ASP A 347 3.56 11.26 13.74
N PRO A 348 3.82 10.63 12.59
CA PRO A 348 4.59 9.39 12.51
C PRO A 348 6.07 9.57 12.84
N THR A 349 6.59 10.80 12.93
CA THR A 349 7.97 11.05 13.41
C THR A 349 8.16 10.67 14.88
N GLN A 350 7.06 10.46 15.61
CA GLN A 350 7.07 9.94 16.98
C GLN A 350 7.25 8.42 17.05
N LEU A 351 7.34 7.73 15.90
CA LEU A 351 7.51 6.29 15.82
C LEU A 351 8.96 5.92 15.49
N LYS A 352 9.34 4.72 15.90
CA LYS A 352 10.54 4.00 15.43
C LYS A 352 10.22 3.33 14.07
N HIS A 353 11.24 2.83 13.38
CA HIS A 353 11.06 2.04 12.14
C HIS A 353 10.28 0.72 12.36
N THR A 354 10.18 0.26 13.60
CA THR A 354 9.30 -0.86 14.00
C THR A 354 7.83 -0.47 14.12
N LEU A 355 7.51 0.82 13.93
CA LEU A 355 6.21 1.45 14.19
C LEU A 355 5.81 1.51 15.68
N GLU A 356 6.72 1.16 16.59
CA GLU A 356 6.55 1.39 18.02
C GLU A 356 6.69 2.89 18.34
N THR A 357 5.88 3.40 19.27
CA THR A 357 6.02 4.80 19.73
C THR A 357 7.32 5.00 20.49
N LYS A 358 7.93 6.19 20.37
CA LYS A 358 9.16 6.55 21.11
C LYS A 358 8.89 6.86 22.59
N LYS A 359 7.65 7.21 22.93
CA LYS A 359 7.28 7.68 24.29
C LYS A 359 6.62 6.61 25.16
N ILE A 360 5.80 5.73 24.57
CA ILE A 360 5.14 4.64 25.29
C ILE A 360 5.67 3.33 24.73
N LYS A 361 6.37 2.57 25.54
CA LYS A 361 6.92 1.28 25.13
C LYS A 361 5.81 0.27 24.86
N ASN A 362 5.99 -0.56 23.85
CA ASN A 362 5.05 -1.61 23.44
C ASN A 362 3.71 -1.11 22.86
N LEU A 363 3.61 0.19 22.53
CA LEU A 363 2.49 0.79 21.81
C LEU A 363 2.91 1.03 20.36
N PHE A 364 2.20 0.43 19.41
CA PHE A 364 2.44 0.51 17.97
C PHE A 364 1.29 1.22 17.27
N PHE A 365 1.61 2.01 16.25
CA PHE A 365 0.60 2.63 15.38
C PHE A 365 0.77 2.15 13.94
N ALA A 366 -0.32 1.78 13.26
CA ALA A 366 -0.26 1.34 11.88
C ALA A 366 -1.48 1.81 11.07
N GLY A 367 -1.24 2.13 9.80
CA GLY A 367 -2.27 2.55 8.86
C GLY A 367 -2.59 4.04 8.94
N GLN A 368 -3.86 4.37 8.74
CA GLN A 368 -4.29 5.76 8.54
C GLN A 368 -4.05 6.68 9.76
N VAL A 369 -3.96 6.13 10.96
CA VAL A 369 -3.61 6.86 12.17
C VAL A 369 -2.21 7.49 12.13
N ASN A 370 -1.34 7.02 11.21
CA ASN A 370 -0.02 7.58 10.93
C ASN A 370 -0.04 8.62 9.79
N GLY A 371 -1.22 9.13 9.42
CA GLY A 371 -1.38 10.12 8.35
C GLY A 371 -1.22 9.56 6.94
N THR A 372 -1.40 8.25 6.72
CA THR A 372 -1.41 7.64 5.39
C THR A 372 -2.83 7.51 4.85
N THR A 373 -2.98 7.44 3.51
CA THR A 373 -4.23 7.11 2.83
C THR A 373 -4.01 6.00 1.81
N GLY A 374 -4.61 4.85 2.05
CA GLY A 374 -4.60 3.68 1.16
C GLY A 374 -4.64 2.39 1.96
N TYR A 375 -5.33 1.40 1.40
CA TYR A 375 -5.49 0.08 2.01
C TYR A 375 -4.17 -0.66 2.07
N GLU A 376 -3.37 -0.52 1.03
CA GLU A 376 -2.09 -1.17 0.82
C GLU A 376 -1.04 -0.63 1.79
N GLU A 377 -0.99 0.71 1.93
CA GLU A 377 -0.12 1.35 2.93
C GLU A 377 -0.49 0.94 4.35
N ALA A 378 -1.79 0.77 4.61
CA ALA A 378 -2.27 0.30 5.90
C ALA A 378 -1.88 -1.16 6.16
N ALA A 379 -2.04 -2.04 5.17
CA ALA A 379 -1.65 -3.45 5.25
C ALA A 379 -0.14 -3.62 5.48
N GLY A 380 0.69 -2.89 4.70
CA GLY A 380 2.15 -2.90 4.85
C GLY A 380 2.63 -2.44 6.23
N GLN A 381 2.01 -1.39 6.79
CA GLN A 381 2.29 -0.98 8.17
C GLN A 381 1.79 -2.00 9.19
N GLY A 382 0.60 -2.56 8.96
CA GLY A 382 -0.03 -3.54 9.84
C GLY A 382 0.84 -4.77 10.05
N ILE A 383 1.31 -5.38 8.97
CA ILE A 383 2.14 -6.59 9.07
C ILE A 383 3.44 -6.31 9.82
N ILE A 384 4.12 -5.18 9.56
CA ILE A 384 5.35 -4.81 10.28
C ILE A 384 5.09 -4.55 11.77
N ALA A 385 4.01 -3.84 12.11
CA ALA A 385 3.64 -3.61 13.50
C ALA A 385 3.28 -4.91 14.23
N GLY A 386 2.56 -5.82 13.59
CA GLY A 386 2.20 -7.13 14.16
C GLY A 386 3.42 -8.01 14.42
N ILE A 387 4.36 -8.08 13.47
CA ILE A 387 5.63 -8.79 13.64
C ILE A 387 6.40 -8.23 14.84
N ASN A 388 6.58 -6.92 14.91
CA ASN A 388 7.36 -6.29 15.99
C ASN A 388 6.64 -6.34 17.34
N ALA A 389 5.32 -6.30 17.37
CA ALA A 389 4.56 -6.52 18.60
C ALA A 389 4.79 -7.95 19.15
N HIS A 390 4.79 -8.97 18.27
CA HIS A 390 5.17 -10.32 18.66
C HIS A 390 6.60 -10.38 19.21
N ILE A 391 7.57 -9.80 18.49
CA ILE A 391 8.99 -9.78 18.88
C ILE A 391 9.16 -9.11 20.25
N ASN A 392 8.50 -7.98 20.51
CA ASN A 392 8.59 -7.32 21.82
C ASN A 392 8.00 -8.16 22.96
N CYS A 393 7.00 -9.01 22.69
CA CYS A 393 6.40 -9.90 23.69
C CYS A 393 7.28 -11.10 24.05
N HIS A 394 8.06 -11.61 23.07
CA HIS A 394 8.78 -12.87 23.20
C HIS A 394 10.31 -12.74 23.17
N GLY A 395 10.82 -11.54 22.95
CA GLY A 395 12.24 -11.27 22.75
C GLY A 395 12.68 -11.58 21.31
N GLY A 396 13.65 -10.87 20.83
CA GLY A 396 14.20 -11.00 19.48
C GLY A 396 14.71 -9.69 18.94
N GLU A 397 15.35 -9.75 17.76
CA GLU A 397 15.83 -8.55 17.08
C GLU A 397 14.69 -7.86 16.33
N PRO A 398 14.59 -6.52 16.38
CA PRO A 398 13.58 -5.77 15.67
C PRO A 398 13.57 -6.07 14.17
N PHE A 399 12.39 -6.31 13.61
CA PHE A 399 12.22 -6.54 12.19
C PHE A 399 11.92 -5.21 11.46
N THR A 400 12.80 -4.83 10.58
CA THR A 400 12.65 -3.65 9.71
C THR A 400 13.04 -4.00 8.27
N LEU A 401 12.53 -3.24 7.32
CA LEU A 401 12.86 -3.36 5.92
C LEU A 401 13.53 -2.08 5.43
N ALA A 402 14.63 -2.21 4.69
CA ALA A 402 15.34 -1.10 4.10
C ALA A 402 14.63 -0.58 2.83
N ARG A 403 14.98 0.61 2.39
CA ARG A 403 14.41 1.28 1.21
C ARG A 403 14.73 0.59 -0.12
N ASP A 404 15.80 -0.16 -0.17
CA ASP A 404 16.25 -0.97 -1.32
C ASP A 404 15.73 -2.43 -1.25
N GLU A 405 15.07 -2.79 -0.16
CA GLU A 405 14.48 -4.13 0.04
C GLU A 405 12.99 -4.17 -0.25
N ALA A 406 12.24 -3.11 0.08
CA ALA A 406 10.79 -3.10 -0.06
C ALA A 406 10.20 -1.69 -0.19
N TYR A 407 9.08 -1.56 -0.93
CA TYR A 407 8.23 -0.37 -0.87
C TYR A 407 7.68 -0.14 0.54
N ILE A 408 7.43 -1.21 1.31
CA ILE A 408 7.07 -1.11 2.74
C ILE A 408 8.20 -0.41 3.52
N GLY A 409 9.47 -0.72 3.21
CA GLY A 409 10.63 -0.03 3.79
C GLY A 409 10.67 1.46 3.43
N VAL A 410 10.44 1.78 2.14
CA VAL A 410 10.33 3.18 1.69
C VAL A 410 9.20 3.92 2.40
N LEU A 411 8.02 3.30 2.52
CA LEU A 411 6.85 3.85 3.20
C LEU A 411 7.16 4.20 4.66
N ILE A 412 7.67 3.25 5.42
CA ILE A 412 7.91 3.44 6.85
C ILE A 412 9.04 4.45 7.08
N ASP A 413 10.12 4.37 6.32
CA ASP A 413 11.22 5.33 6.43
C ASP A 413 10.76 6.76 6.10
N ASP A 414 9.96 6.97 5.04
CA ASP A 414 9.39 8.29 4.74
C ASP A 414 8.53 8.81 5.90
N LEU A 415 7.68 7.97 6.49
CA LEU A 415 6.81 8.37 7.59
C LEU A 415 7.61 8.80 8.82
N VAL A 416 8.54 7.97 9.28
CA VAL A 416 9.22 8.19 10.57
C VAL A 416 10.36 9.23 10.49
N THR A 417 10.89 9.48 9.28
CA THR A 417 11.99 10.44 9.07
C THR A 417 11.54 11.78 8.54
N LYS A 418 10.57 11.80 7.61
CA LYS A 418 10.08 13.03 6.98
C LYS A 418 8.82 13.58 7.63
N GLY A 419 8.03 12.69 8.27
CA GLY A 419 6.69 13.04 8.73
C GLY A 419 5.70 13.23 7.59
N VAL A 420 4.55 13.81 7.90
CA VAL A 420 3.47 14.03 6.94
C VAL A 420 2.88 15.44 7.14
N ASP A 421 2.95 16.25 6.10
CA ASP A 421 2.29 17.55 6.04
C ASP A 421 0.88 17.45 5.41
N GLU A 422 0.65 16.40 4.62
CA GLU A 422 -0.60 16.03 3.99
C GLU A 422 -0.77 14.50 4.03
N PRO A 423 -1.97 13.94 3.85
CA PRO A 423 -2.17 12.50 3.82
C PRO A 423 -1.23 11.80 2.84
N TYR A 424 -0.30 11.00 3.37
CA TYR A 424 0.74 10.31 2.60
C TYR A 424 0.14 9.26 1.68
N ARG A 425 0.65 9.20 0.45
CA ARG A 425 0.41 8.13 -0.51
C ARG A 425 1.71 7.63 -1.11
N MET A 426 1.79 6.31 -1.31
CA MET A 426 2.91 5.71 -2.03
C MET A 426 2.79 5.93 -3.53
N PHE A 427 3.92 6.28 -4.15
CA PHE A 427 4.12 6.37 -5.59
C PHE A 427 5.48 5.78 -5.95
N THR A 428 5.62 5.33 -7.20
CA THR A 428 6.91 4.81 -7.69
C THR A 428 8.03 5.85 -7.66
N SER A 429 7.70 7.15 -7.72
CA SER A 429 8.68 8.25 -7.61
C SER A 429 9.31 8.40 -6.22
N ARG A 430 8.72 7.80 -5.18
CA ARG A 430 9.28 7.83 -3.82
C ARG A 430 10.39 6.81 -3.61
N ALA A 431 10.43 5.76 -4.43
CA ALA A 431 11.44 4.73 -4.38
C ALA A 431 12.60 5.08 -5.32
N GLU A 432 13.80 5.19 -4.77
CA GLU A 432 15.04 5.48 -5.50
C GLU A 432 15.44 4.26 -6.34
N TYR A 433 15.26 3.05 -5.80
CA TYR A 433 15.74 1.79 -6.37
C TYR A 433 14.62 0.96 -7.01
N ARG A 434 13.74 1.58 -7.81
CA ARG A 434 12.53 0.93 -8.34
C ARG A 434 12.76 -0.39 -9.07
N ILE A 435 13.88 -0.52 -9.77
CA ILE A 435 14.23 -1.75 -10.49
C ILE A 435 14.56 -2.92 -9.55
N LEU A 436 14.94 -2.63 -8.29
CA LEU A 436 15.15 -3.62 -7.25
C LEU A 436 13.86 -4.01 -6.52
N LEU A 437 12.78 -3.21 -6.68
CA LEU A 437 11.52 -3.34 -5.92
C LEU A 437 10.35 -3.74 -6.83
N ARG A 438 10.60 -4.59 -7.81
CA ARG A 438 9.57 -5.01 -8.77
C ARG A 438 8.50 -5.87 -8.11
N MET A 439 7.31 -5.91 -8.73
CA MET A 439 6.21 -6.74 -8.26
C MET A 439 6.45 -8.24 -8.45
N ASP A 440 7.24 -8.61 -9.48
CA ASP A 440 7.51 -10.00 -9.86
C ASP A 440 8.46 -10.73 -8.91
N ASP A 441 9.31 -10.00 -8.19
CA ASP A 441 10.37 -10.54 -7.35
C ASP A 441 10.20 -10.30 -5.84
N ALA A 442 9.04 -9.85 -5.38
CA ALA A 442 8.82 -9.58 -3.96
C ALA A 442 9.03 -10.82 -3.08
N ASP A 443 8.63 -12.01 -3.56
CA ASP A 443 8.89 -13.28 -2.89
C ASP A 443 10.40 -13.59 -2.80
N MET A 444 11.15 -13.31 -3.87
CA MET A 444 12.61 -13.51 -3.91
C MET A 444 13.36 -12.64 -2.89
N ARG A 445 12.80 -11.47 -2.55
CA ARG A 445 13.38 -10.50 -1.60
C ARG A 445 12.98 -10.77 -0.14
N LEU A 446 11.72 -11.20 0.11
CA LEU A 446 11.11 -11.11 1.43
C LEU A 446 10.68 -12.46 2.04
N THR A 447 10.32 -13.47 1.23
CA THR A 447 9.75 -14.71 1.77
C THR A 447 10.76 -15.51 2.62
N GLU A 448 12.04 -15.50 2.27
CA GLU A 448 13.06 -16.17 3.08
C GLU A 448 13.24 -15.51 4.47
N LYS A 449 13.16 -14.16 4.53
CA LYS A 449 13.18 -13.42 5.80
C LYS A 449 11.96 -13.76 6.68
N ALA A 450 10.79 -13.84 6.05
CA ALA A 450 9.56 -14.18 6.76
C ALA A 450 9.54 -15.66 7.24
N TRP A 451 10.16 -16.56 6.48
CA TRP A 451 10.36 -17.94 6.90
C TRP A 451 11.32 -18.05 8.10
N GLN A 452 12.42 -17.31 8.08
CA GLN A 452 13.37 -17.26 9.21
C GLN A 452 12.73 -16.72 10.50
N LEU A 453 11.76 -15.79 10.38
CA LEU A 453 10.95 -15.31 11.50
C LEU A 453 9.92 -16.35 11.99
N GLY A 454 9.62 -17.38 11.20
CA GLY A 454 8.54 -18.34 11.47
C GLY A 454 7.13 -17.88 11.03
N LEU A 455 7.00 -16.74 10.36
CA LEU A 455 5.71 -16.22 9.86
C LEU A 455 5.23 -16.98 8.62
N VAL A 456 6.14 -17.32 7.74
CA VAL A 456 5.90 -18.14 6.54
C VAL A 456 6.23 -19.61 6.83
N LYS A 457 5.35 -20.54 6.41
CA LYS A 457 5.53 -21.97 6.57
C LYS A 457 6.47 -22.55 5.50
N SER A 458 6.96 -23.77 5.75
CA SER A 458 7.94 -24.44 4.89
C SER A 458 7.45 -24.69 3.47
N ASP A 459 6.16 -24.98 3.27
CA ASP A 459 5.56 -25.18 1.95
C ASP A 459 5.74 -23.97 1.03
N ARG A 460 5.49 -22.76 1.55
CA ARG A 460 5.68 -21.51 0.81
C ARG A 460 7.17 -21.23 0.54
N TYR A 461 8.04 -21.54 1.48
CA TYR A 461 9.49 -21.42 1.26
C TYR A 461 10.01 -22.40 0.21
N GLU A 462 9.48 -23.63 0.17
CA GLU A 462 9.81 -24.60 -0.88
C GLU A 462 9.32 -24.13 -2.28
N LEU A 463 8.15 -23.50 -2.37
CA LEU A 463 7.68 -22.86 -3.61
C LEU A 463 8.68 -21.79 -4.10
N LEU A 464 9.17 -20.95 -3.20
CA LEU A 464 10.21 -19.96 -3.52
C LEU A 464 11.49 -20.61 -4.02
N LYS A 465 11.97 -21.66 -3.36
CA LYS A 465 13.21 -22.36 -3.78
C LYS A 465 13.05 -22.94 -5.19
N ARG A 466 11.95 -23.65 -5.46
CA ARG A 466 11.68 -24.19 -6.80
C ARG A 466 11.64 -23.11 -7.88
N LYS A 467 10.99 -21.97 -7.59
CA LYS A 467 10.98 -20.80 -8.50
C LYS A 467 12.41 -20.31 -8.76
N ARG A 468 13.20 -20.11 -7.71
CA ARG A 468 14.60 -19.63 -7.78
C ARG A 468 15.47 -20.56 -8.61
N ASP A 469 15.39 -21.86 -8.36
CA ASP A 469 16.18 -22.89 -9.05
C ASP A 469 15.80 -22.96 -10.54
N SER A 470 14.52 -22.89 -10.87
CA SER A 470 14.04 -22.88 -12.25
C SER A 470 14.50 -21.66 -13.02
N ILE A 471 14.40 -20.46 -12.43
CA ILE A 471 14.90 -19.21 -13.01
C ILE A 471 16.41 -19.30 -13.27
N ASN A 472 17.18 -19.77 -12.29
CA ASN A 472 18.63 -19.93 -12.42
C ASN A 472 19.00 -20.93 -13.52
N SER A 473 18.29 -22.06 -13.63
CA SER A 473 18.50 -23.05 -14.70
C SER A 473 18.29 -22.45 -16.09
N ILE A 474 17.21 -21.68 -16.27
CA ILE A 474 16.94 -20.98 -17.54
C ILE A 474 18.06 -20.00 -17.87
N ILE A 475 18.45 -19.16 -16.94
CA ILE A 475 19.51 -18.15 -17.13
C ILE A 475 20.84 -18.83 -17.45
N GLU A 476 21.21 -19.87 -16.72
CA GLU A 476 22.44 -20.61 -16.92
C GLU A 476 22.47 -21.30 -18.29
N PHE A 477 21.36 -21.92 -18.71
CA PHE A 477 21.25 -22.48 -20.06
C PHE A 477 21.51 -21.40 -21.13
N THR A 478 20.88 -20.23 -21.01
CA THR A 478 21.06 -19.14 -22.01
C THR A 478 22.49 -18.60 -22.06
N ARG A 479 23.20 -18.58 -20.92
CA ARG A 479 24.63 -18.17 -20.84
C ARG A 479 25.57 -19.20 -21.46
N ASN A 480 25.22 -20.49 -21.39
CA ASN A 480 26.09 -21.56 -21.85
C ASN A 480 25.79 -21.97 -23.30
N TYR A 481 24.55 -21.82 -23.78
CA TYR A 481 24.16 -22.27 -25.11
C TYR A 481 24.66 -21.29 -26.20
N SER A 482 25.38 -21.85 -27.20
CA SER A 482 25.95 -21.04 -28.30
C SER A 482 25.08 -21.13 -29.55
N MET A 483 24.78 -20.00 -30.13
CA MET A 483 24.00 -19.85 -31.37
C MET A 483 24.92 -19.63 -32.57
N LYS A 484 24.64 -20.34 -33.67
CA LYS A 484 25.35 -20.18 -34.94
C LYS A 484 24.52 -19.31 -35.91
N PRO A 485 25.16 -18.37 -36.64
CA PRO A 485 24.45 -17.47 -37.58
C PRO A 485 23.55 -18.21 -38.58
N ALA A 486 24.05 -19.30 -39.16
CA ALA A 486 23.31 -20.07 -40.17
C ALA A 486 21.97 -20.65 -39.67
N LEU A 487 21.85 -20.90 -38.38
CA LEU A 487 20.63 -21.46 -37.79
C LEU A 487 19.63 -20.40 -37.36
N ILE A 488 20.10 -19.23 -36.92
CA ILE A 488 19.24 -18.27 -36.25
C ILE A 488 18.95 -17.00 -37.08
N ASN A 489 19.78 -16.67 -38.08
CA ASN A 489 19.59 -15.44 -38.86
C ASN A 489 18.24 -15.36 -39.56
N PRO A 490 17.67 -16.44 -40.15
CA PRO A 490 16.34 -16.36 -40.73
C PRO A 490 15.26 -15.99 -39.70
N VAL A 491 15.40 -16.46 -38.45
CA VAL A 491 14.50 -16.15 -37.34
C VAL A 491 14.67 -14.68 -36.90
N LEU A 492 15.93 -14.22 -36.79
CA LEU A 492 16.22 -12.83 -36.42
C LEU A 492 15.63 -11.83 -37.42
N GLU A 493 15.70 -12.14 -38.73
CA GLU A 493 15.09 -11.35 -39.77
C GLU A 493 13.56 -11.30 -39.65
N GLN A 494 12.90 -12.45 -39.39
CA GLN A 494 11.46 -12.52 -39.13
C GLN A 494 11.04 -11.70 -37.91
N LEU A 495 11.86 -11.70 -36.87
CA LEU A 495 11.62 -10.93 -35.64
C LEU A 495 12.04 -9.45 -35.77
N GLY A 496 12.46 -8.99 -36.96
CA GLY A 496 12.81 -7.60 -37.22
C GLY A 496 14.07 -7.12 -36.49
N THR A 497 15.03 -8.03 -36.23
CA THR A 497 16.29 -7.69 -35.57
C THR A 497 17.51 -8.04 -36.43
N THR A 498 18.66 -7.42 -36.15
CA THR A 498 19.87 -7.53 -36.96
C THR A 498 20.44 -8.96 -36.96
N PRO A 499 20.71 -9.56 -38.14
CA PRO A 499 21.37 -10.86 -38.25
C PRO A 499 22.76 -10.88 -37.58
N LEU A 500 23.16 -12.07 -37.15
CA LEU A 500 24.49 -12.28 -36.56
C LEU A 500 25.56 -12.41 -37.66
N ARG A 501 26.72 -11.80 -37.43
CA ARG A 501 27.92 -11.99 -38.24
C ARG A 501 28.77 -13.17 -37.76
N GLN A 502 28.76 -13.45 -36.47
CA GLN A 502 29.50 -14.53 -35.83
C GLN A 502 28.63 -15.18 -34.73
N GLY A 503 29.02 -16.37 -34.27
CA GLY A 503 28.31 -17.03 -33.18
C GLY A 503 28.34 -16.21 -31.88
N CYS A 504 27.24 -16.28 -31.13
CA CYS A 504 27.11 -15.64 -29.83
C CYS A 504 26.44 -16.58 -28.82
N LYS A 505 26.33 -16.18 -27.56
CA LYS A 505 25.53 -16.90 -26.59
C LYS A 505 24.05 -16.57 -26.75
N LEU A 506 23.17 -17.49 -26.36
CA LEU A 506 21.72 -17.27 -26.44
C LEU A 506 21.29 -16.05 -25.64
N ILE A 507 21.89 -15.83 -24.47
CA ILE A 507 21.63 -14.67 -23.61
C ILE A 507 21.87 -13.31 -24.35
N ASP A 508 22.87 -13.24 -25.24
CA ASP A 508 23.15 -12.04 -26.01
C ASP A 508 22.03 -11.68 -27.01
N LEU A 509 21.32 -12.70 -27.48
CA LEU A 509 20.12 -12.52 -28.31
C LEU A 509 18.93 -12.09 -27.49
N ILE A 510 18.67 -12.74 -26.35
CA ILE A 510 17.54 -12.41 -25.46
C ILE A 510 17.61 -10.98 -24.92
N ASN A 511 18.81 -10.41 -24.78
CA ASN A 511 19.00 -9.00 -24.41
C ASN A 511 18.46 -8.01 -25.46
N ARG A 512 18.10 -8.47 -26.67
CA ARG A 512 17.50 -7.61 -27.69
C ARG A 512 16.01 -7.40 -27.41
N PRO A 513 15.47 -6.18 -27.53
CA PRO A 513 14.07 -5.89 -27.18
C PRO A 513 13.03 -6.74 -27.91
N GLN A 514 13.31 -7.12 -29.16
CA GLN A 514 12.39 -7.88 -30.03
C GLN A 514 12.35 -9.38 -29.71
N ILE A 515 13.31 -9.87 -28.92
CA ILE A 515 13.47 -11.30 -28.64
C ILE A 515 12.96 -11.61 -27.24
N THR A 516 12.08 -12.62 -27.14
CA THR A 516 11.59 -13.17 -25.89
C THR A 516 12.11 -14.60 -25.67
N LEU A 517 12.07 -15.10 -24.43
CA LEU A 517 12.40 -16.49 -24.15
C LEU A 517 11.48 -17.45 -24.91
N GLU A 518 10.20 -17.12 -25.00
CA GLU A 518 9.19 -17.94 -25.65
C GLU A 518 9.41 -18.01 -27.17
N ASN A 519 9.60 -16.86 -27.86
CA ASN A 519 9.83 -16.90 -29.31
C ASN A 519 11.15 -17.58 -29.67
N MET A 520 12.17 -17.53 -28.81
CA MET A 520 13.38 -18.31 -29.01
C MET A 520 13.19 -19.81 -28.80
N ALA A 521 12.35 -20.21 -27.85
CA ALA A 521 12.03 -21.61 -27.61
C ALA A 521 11.26 -22.24 -28.80
N GLU A 522 10.48 -21.48 -29.56
CA GLU A 522 9.81 -21.94 -30.77
C GLU A 522 10.81 -22.40 -31.85
N HIS A 523 11.96 -21.77 -31.92
CA HIS A 523 12.96 -21.99 -32.96
C HIS A 523 14.18 -22.80 -32.49
N VAL A 524 14.41 -22.88 -31.16
CA VAL A 524 15.55 -23.60 -30.56
C VAL A 524 15.05 -24.78 -29.74
N SER A 525 14.94 -25.96 -30.35
CA SER A 525 14.36 -27.15 -29.72
C SER A 525 15.08 -27.59 -28.43
N ALA A 526 16.39 -27.34 -28.31
CA ALA A 526 17.12 -27.58 -27.07
C ALA A 526 16.67 -26.66 -25.95
N PHE A 527 16.37 -25.39 -26.25
CA PHE A 527 15.90 -24.43 -25.29
C PHE A 527 14.42 -24.68 -24.93
N ARG A 528 13.59 -25.08 -25.90
CA ARG A 528 12.21 -25.53 -25.63
C ARG A 528 12.20 -26.64 -24.57
N ARG A 529 13.04 -27.69 -24.74
CA ARG A 529 13.14 -28.77 -23.75
C ARG A 529 13.59 -28.29 -22.37
N GLU A 530 14.38 -27.21 -22.29
CA GLU A 530 14.75 -26.60 -21.01
C GLU A 530 13.56 -25.91 -20.35
N LEU A 531 12.79 -25.10 -21.11
CA LEU A 531 11.59 -24.46 -20.59
C LEU A 531 10.49 -25.47 -20.21
N ASP A 532 10.41 -26.62 -20.90
CA ASP A 532 9.43 -27.68 -20.62
C ASP A 532 9.70 -28.44 -19.30
N LYS A 533 10.89 -28.31 -18.72
CA LYS A 533 11.18 -28.82 -17.37
C LYS A 533 10.43 -28.05 -16.29
N VAL A 534 10.05 -26.80 -16.57
CA VAL A 534 9.26 -25.96 -15.66
C VAL A 534 7.80 -26.35 -15.82
N THR A 535 7.25 -27.09 -14.86
CA THR A 535 5.88 -27.60 -14.89
C THR A 535 4.91 -26.77 -14.04
N GLU A 536 5.41 -26.09 -13.01
CA GLU A 536 4.62 -25.26 -12.10
C GLU A 536 4.93 -23.79 -12.35
N ARG A 537 3.91 -22.91 -12.38
CA ARG A 537 4.06 -21.45 -12.53
C ARG A 537 4.92 -21.04 -13.73
N LYS A 538 4.83 -21.80 -14.82
CA LYS A 538 5.73 -21.69 -15.98
C LYS A 538 5.81 -20.28 -16.55
N GLU A 539 4.67 -19.64 -16.79
CA GLU A 539 4.62 -18.29 -17.36
C GLU A 539 5.28 -17.26 -16.45
N GLU A 540 5.00 -17.32 -15.14
CA GLU A 540 5.62 -16.43 -14.14
C GLU A 540 7.14 -16.61 -14.08
N ILE A 541 7.63 -17.86 -14.12
CA ILE A 541 9.06 -18.17 -14.05
C ILE A 541 9.78 -17.72 -15.32
N ILE A 542 9.18 -17.91 -16.48
CA ILE A 542 9.72 -17.45 -17.77
C ILE A 542 9.80 -15.93 -17.80
N GLU A 543 8.72 -15.23 -17.41
CA GLU A 543 8.70 -13.77 -17.34
C GLU A 543 9.79 -13.25 -16.39
N ALA A 544 9.91 -13.82 -15.19
CA ALA A 544 10.92 -13.42 -14.22
C ALA A 544 12.36 -13.66 -14.74
N ALA A 545 12.62 -14.79 -15.40
CA ALA A 545 13.91 -15.07 -16.02
C ALA A 545 14.24 -14.07 -17.14
N GLU A 546 13.28 -13.75 -18.00
CA GLU A 546 13.44 -12.76 -19.08
C GLU A 546 13.76 -11.37 -18.53
N ILE A 547 13.03 -10.93 -17.49
CA ILE A 547 13.28 -9.66 -16.83
C ILE A 547 14.70 -9.61 -16.26
N LEU A 548 15.12 -10.66 -15.56
CA LEU A 548 16.46 -10.72 -14.97
C LEU A 548 17.56 -10.68 -16.03
N ILE A 549 17.39 -11.35 -17.17
CA ILE A 549 18.34 -11.29 -18.28
C ILE A 549 18.40 -9.89 -18.87
N LYS A 550 17.27 -9.34 -19.29
CA LYS A 550 17.21 -8.04 -20.00
C LYS A 550 17.63 -6.84 -19.14
N TYR A 551 17.42 -6.93 -17.84
CA TYR A 551 17.70 -5.83 -16.92
C TYR A 551 18.94 -6.07 -16.03
N GLU A 552 19.72 -7.13 -16.26
CA GLU A 552 20.89 -7.50 -15.45
C GLU A 552 21.84 -6.30 -15.21
N GLY A 553 22.18 -5.57 -16.26
CA GLY A 553 23.07 -4.41 -16.16
C GLY A 553 22.50 -3.22 -15.38
N TYR A 554 21.17 -3.02 -15.44
CA TYR A 554 20.49 -1.98 -14.66
C TYR A 554 20.40 -2.39 -13.18
N ILE A 555 19.99 -3.62 -12.90
CA ILE A 555 19.90 -4.19 -11.55
C ILE A 555 21.27 -4.14 -10.86
N GLY A 556 22.34 -4.53 -11.55
CA GLY A 556 23.70 -4.49 -11.01
C GLY A 556 24.18 -3.08 -10.65
N ARG A 557 23.88 -2.08 -11.49
CA ARG A 557 24.22 -0.67 -11.20
C ARG A 557 23.44 -0.12 -10.01
N GLU A 558 22.14 -0.35 -9.95
CA GLU A 558 21.30 0.10 -8.82
C GLU A 558 21.74 -0.55 -7.51
N ARG A 559 22.09 -1.84 -7.53
CA ARG A 559 22.60 -2.54 -6.34
C ARG A 559 23.91 -1.93 -5.83
N MET A 560 24.85 -1.60 -6.74
CA MET A 560 26.09 -0.91 -6.34
C MET A 560 25.83 0.47 -5.72
N ILE A 561 24.82 1.19 -6.20
CA ILE A 561 24.43 2.49 -5.62
C ILE A 561 23.80 2.28 -4.25
N ALA A 562 22.89 1.32 -4.10
CA ALA A 562 22.26 0.96 -2.85
C ALA A 562 23.31 0.57 -1.80
N ASP A 563 24.27 -0.30 -2.15
CA ASP A 563 25.36 -0.72 -1.27
C ASP A 563 26.24 0.44 -0.78
N LYS A 564 26.47 1.45 -1.63
CA LYS A 564 27.19 2.66 -1.20
C LYS A 564 26.40 3.47 -0.18
N LEU A 565 25.08 3.61 -0.38
CA LEU A 565 24.22 4.33 0.56
C LEU A 565 23.97 3.54 1.85
N ALA A 566 23.92 2.22 1.79
CA ALA A 566 23.87 1.37 2.98
C ALA A 566 25.04 1.61 3.95
N ARG A 567 26.21 2.03 3.44
CA ARG A 567 27.34 2.44 4.30
C ARG A 567 27.00 3.69 5.11
N LEU A 568 26.20 4.61 4.60
CA LEU A 568 25.72 5.78 5.34
C LEU A 568 24.69 5.41 6.39
N GLU A 569 23.92 4.33 6.18
CA GLU A 569 23.02 3.77 7.18
C GLU A 569 23.78 3.16 8.37
N SER A 570 24.98 2.65 8.16
CA SER A 570 25.82 2.12 9.24
C SER A 570 26.40 3.20 10.15
N ILE A 571 26.39 4.47 9.73
CA ILE A 571 26.95 5.59 10.51
C ILE A 571 25.89 6.13 11.46
N LYS A 572 25.87 5.61 12.67
CA LYS A 572 24.95 6.06 13.73
C LYS A 572 25.37 7.42 14.25
N ILE A 573 24.41 8.36 14.33
CA ILE A 573 24.62 9.74 14.78
C ILE A 573 23.73 10.14 15.95
N LYS A 574 22.71 9.34 16.29
CA LYS A 574 21.77 9.63 17.38
C LYS A 574 22.50 9.82 18.71
N GLY A 575 22.28 10.97 19.33
CA GLY A 575 22.90 11.31 20.61
C GLY A 575 24.39 11.65 20.55
N LYS A 576 25.01 11.68 19.34
CA LYS A 576 26.42 12.03 19.19
C LYS A 576 26.66 13.53 19.04
N PHE A 577 25.66 14.29 18.59
CA PHE A 577 25.80 15.69 18.27
C PHE A 577 24.76 16.55 18.98
N ASP A 578 25.22 17.66 19.55
CA ASP A 578 24.33 18.80 19.81
C ASP A 578 24.21 19.62 18.53
N TYR A 579 23.16 19.36 17.76
CA TYR A 579 22.95 20.03 16.47
C TYR A 579 22.85 21.56 16.58
N ASN A 580 22.41 22.09 17.74
CA ASN A 580 22.31 23.52 17.99
C ASN A 580 23.70 24.18 18.11
N ALA A 581 24.69 23.45 18.59
CA ALA A 581 26.06 23.93 18.75
C ALA A 581 26.87 23.93 17.43
N ILE A 582 26.42 23.21 16.40
CA ILE A 582 27.16 23.10 15.11
C ILE A 582 26.83 24.29 14.22
N GLN A 583 27.70 25.32 14.24
CA GLN A 583 27.51 26.56 13.48
C GLN A 583 27.59 26.36 11.95
N SER A 584 28.30 25.35 11.48
CA SER A 584 28.46 25.03 10.05
C SER A 584 27.23 24.37 9.39
N LEU A 585 26.24 23.98 10.18
CA LEU A 585 24.94 23.55 9.66
C LEU A 585 24.05 24.74 9.31
N SER A 586 23.24 24.61 8.29
CA SER A 586 22.19 25.59 7.99
C SER A 586 21.15 25.68 9.12
N THR A 587 20.51 26.84 9.28
CA THR A 587 19.51 27.03 10.35
C THR A 587 18.35 26.05 10.21
N GLU A 588 17.90 25.81 8.97
CA GLU A 588 16.82 24.85 8.69
C GLU A 588 17.25 23.42 9.03
N ALA A 589 18.45 23.00 8.62
CA ALA A 589 18.97 21.68 8.94
C ALA A 589 19.08 21.46 10.46
N ARG A 590 19.59 22.44 11.22
CA ARG A 590 19.67 22.35 12.69
C ARG A 590 18.30 22.11 13.31
N GLN A 591 17.31 22.94 12.96
CA GLN A 591 15.95 22.81 13.50
C GLN A 591 15.34 21.44 13.20
N LYS A 592 15.50 20.96 11.97
CA LYS A 592 14.97 19.67 11.54
C LYS A 592 15.69 18.48 12.16
N LEU A 593 17.01 18.53 12.23
CA LEU A 593 17.81 17.49 12.89
C LEU A 593 17.51 17.38 14.40
N VAL A 594 17.31 18.51 15.09
CA VAL A 594 16.87 18.51 16.50
C VAL A 594 15.48 17.89 16.65
N LYS A 595 14.52 18.29 15.80
CA LYS A 595 13.13 17.81 15.86
C LYS A 595 13.03 16.31 15.58
N ILE A 596 13.67 15.83 14.51
CA ILE A 596 13.55 14.45 14.00
C ILE A 596 14.50 13.50 14.74
N ASN A 597 15.68 13.99 15.15
CA ASN A 597 16.74 13.23 15.83
C ASN A 597 17.08 11.92 15.11
N PRO A 598 17.58 11.98 13.84
CA PRO A 598 17.81 10.82 13.01
C PRO A 598 18.84 9.86 13.63
N GLU A 599 18.68 8.57 13.39
CA GLU A 599 19.58 7.55 13.93
C GLU A 599 20.88 7.44 13.15
N THR A 600 20.82 7.69 11.83
CA THR A 600 21.94 7.50 10.89
C THR A 600 22.17 8.72 10.01
N ILE A 601 23.36 8.81 9.40
CA ILE A 601 23.68 9.83 8.38
C ILE A 601 22.74 9.72 7.17
N ALA A 602 22.40 8.49 6.74
CA ALA A 602 21.48 8.30 5.61
C ALA A 602 20.08 8.82 5.93
N GLN A 603 19.58 8.61 7.15
CA GLN A 603 18.30 9.20 7.56
C GLN A 603 18.38 10.74 7.57
N ALA A 604 19.46 11.31 8.11
CA ALA A 604 19.66 12.76 8.07
C ALA A 604 19.64 13.32 6.66
N SER A 605 20.24 12.62 5.68
CA SER A 605 20.30 13.06 4.28
C SER A 605 18.94 13.07 3.57
N ARG A 606 17.96 12.31 4.07
CA ARG A 606 16.60 12.24 3.51
C ARG A 606 15.64 13.27 4.11
N ILE A 607 16.05 13.99 5.14
CA ILE A 607 15.21 15.03 5.76
C ILE A 607 15.13 16.25 4.83
N PRO A 608 13.94 16.67 4.38
CA PRO A 608 13.78 17.88 3.57
C PRO A 608 14.34 19.11 4.29
N GLY A 609 15.22 19.86 3.63
CA GLY A 609 15.91 21.02 4.21
C GLY A 609 17.28 20.71 4.83
N VAL A 610 17.72 19.44 4.83
CA VAL A 610 19.11 19.06 5.11
C VAL A 610 19.84 18.90 3.79
N SER A 611 20.84 19.76 3.54
CA SER A 611 21.58 19.82 2.28
C SER A 611 22.74 18.80 2.25
N PRO A 612 23.28 18.45 1.05
CA PRO A 612 24.51 17.66 0.96
C PRO A 612 25.69 18.28 1.72
N SER A 613 25.74 19.61 1.82
CA SER A 613 26.76 20.31 2.60
C SER A 613 26.62 20.04 4.09
N ASP A 614 25.38 20.05 4.61
CA ASP A 614 25.10 19.73 6.02
C ASP A 614 25.49 18.26 6.32
N ILE A 615 25.24 17.35 5.38
CA ILE A 615 25.65 15.93 5.53
C ILE A 615 27.18 15.80 5.56
N ASN A 616 27.89 16.52 4.71
CA ASN A 616 29.36 16.50 4.75
C ASN A 616 29.90 16.99 6.09
N VAL A 617 29.30 18.03 6.69
CA VAL A 617 29.66 18.49 8.05
C VAL A 617 29.48 17.35 9.06
N LEU A 618 28.35 16.64 9.02
CA LEU A 618 28.10 15.53 9.95
C LEU A 618 29.06 14.35 9.71
N LEU A 619 29.45 14.06 8.46
CA LEU A 619 30.44 13.03 8.13
C LEU A 619 31.80 13.36 8.72
N VAL A 620 32.29 14.58 8.49
CA VAL A 620 33.57 15.05 9.04
C VAL A 620 33.58 14.98 10.57
N LEU A 621 32.50 15.42 11.23
CA LEU A 621 32.35 15.34 12.68
C LEU A 621 32.23 13.89 13.20
N SER A 622 31.82 12.94 12.32
CA SER A 622 31.78 11.51 12.63
C SER A 622 33.13 10.81 12.41
N GLY A 623 34.18 11.55 12.02
CA GLY A 623 35.52 11.02 11.77
C GLY A 623 35.66 10.29 10.42
N ARG A 624 34.90 10.70 9.43
CA ARG A 624 34.89 10.09 8.09
C ARG A 624 34.96 11.11 6.96
#